data_42e3c5a4d7f7164e820e63da50dddfee
#
_entry.id   42e3c5a4d7f7164e820e63da50dddfee
#
_cell.length_a   1.000
_cell.length_b   1.000
_cell.length_c   1.000
_cell.angle_alpha   90.00
_cell.angle_beta   90.00
_cell.angle_gamma   90.00
#
_symmetry.space_group_name_H-M   'P 1'
#
loop_
_entity.id
_entity.type
_entity.pdbx_description
1 polymer ?
#
loop_
_entity_poly.entity_id
_entity_poly.type
_entity_poly.pdbx_seq_one_letter_code
_entity_poly.pdbx_strand_id
1 'polypeptide(L)'
;MSKYYIGIMCGTSLDSIDISIASITGKRILVKFFDEYKLDAALKNKINEIKTNSRSSNNLKKVNSSITLLIAKHVQQSISKYKLTYKDIHAVGFTGITLNHRPDLKTSTFIGDPVLLSKKLKITV
;
A
#
# COMPACT_ATOMS: atom_id res chain seq x y z
N MET A 1 -0.32 23.93 4.36
CA MET A 1 0.26 23.09 5.43
C MET A 1 -0.22 21.67 5.31
N SER A 2 0.70 20.73 5.42
CA SER A 2 0.37 19.30 5.42
C SER A 2 -0.30 18.93 6.74
N LYS A 3 -1.55 18.46 6.68
CA LYS A 3 -2.37 18.19 7.87
C LYS A 3 -2.59 16.72 8.13
N TYR A 4 -2.39 15.88 7.11
CA TYR A 4 -2.81 14.50 7.16
C TYR A 4 -1.67 13.53 6.89
N TYR A 5 -1.86 12.35 7.41
CA TYR A 5 -1.01 11.19 7.15
C TYR A 5 -1.89 10.10 6.54
N ILE A 6 -1.34 9.32 5.65
CA ILE A 6 -2.04 8.19 5.04
C ILE A 6 -1.40 6.90 5.52
N GLY A 7 -2.22 5.96 5.97
CA GLY A 7 -1.81 4.60 6.26
C GLY A 7 -2.37 3.66 5.19
N ILE A 8 -1.53 2.79 4.66
CA ILE A 8 -1.92 1.80 3.66
C ILE A 8 -1.63 0.42 4.21
N MET A 9 -2.63 -0.45 4.14
CA MET A 9 -2.50 -1.83 4.58
C MET A 9 -3.18 -2.79 3.61
N CYS A 10 -2.53 -3.90 3.35
CA CYS A 10 -3.14 -5.04 2.67
C CYS A 10 -2.77 -6.29 3.44
N GLY A 11 -3.75 -6.98 3.97
CA GLY A 11 -3.54 -8.19 4.75
C GLY A 11 -3.07 -9.37 3.90
N THR A 12 -2.61 -10.41 4.56
CA THR A 12 -2.11 -11.63 3.90
C THR A 12 -3.19 -12.37 3.12
N SER A 13 -4.46 -12.14 3.46
CA SER A 13 -5.60 -12.70 2.72
C SER A 13 -5.78 -12.08 1.33
N LEU A 14 -5.19 -10.91 1.09
CA LEU A 14 -5.26 -10.21 -0.20
C LEU A 14 -6.69 -9.86 -0.62
N ASP A 15 -7.55 -9.56 0.33
CA ASP A 15 -8.95 -9.24 0.03
C ASP A 15 -9.13 -7.79 -0.37
N SER A 16 -8.42 -6.89 0.28
CA SER A 16 -8.57 -5.45 0.03
C SER A 16 -7.29 -4.68 0.31
N ILE A 17 -7.24 -3.48 -0.25
CA ILE A 17 -6.27 -2.45 0.10
C ILE A 17 -7.01 -1.45 0.97
N ASP A 18 -6.58 -1.30 2.21
CA ASP A 18 -7.19 -0.39 3.16
C ASP A 18 -6.38 0.89 3.24
N ILE A 19 -7.06 2.02 3.12
CA ILE A 19 -6.45 3.35 3.14
C ILE A 19 -7.12 4.16 4.23
N SER A 20 -6.34 4.60 5.20
CA SER A 20 -6.81 5.51 6.24
C SER A 20 -6.12 6.86 6.09
N ILE A 21 -6.88 7.93 6.31
CA ILE A 21 -6.36 9.29 6.30
C ILE A 21 -6.62 9.86 7.70
N ALA A 22 -5.55 10.23 8.37
CA ALA A 22 -5.61 10.64 9.77
C ALA A 22 -4.85 11.95 10.01
N SER A 23 -5.30 12.70 11.00
CA SER A 23 -4.52 13.80 11.54
C SER A 23 -3.76 13.32 12.78
N ILE A 24 -2.53 13.79 12.93
CA ILE A 24 -1.70 13.46 14.08
C ILE A 24 -1.27 14.78 14.72
N THR A 25 -1.64 15.00 15.97
CA THR A 25 -1.29 16.18 16.74
C THR A 25 -0.75 15.76 18.09
N GLY A 26 0.56 15.85 18.29
CA GLY A 26 1.21 15.36 19.49
C GLY A 26 0.98 13.85 19.63
N LYS A 27 0.34 13.45 20.74
CA LYS A 27 0.01 12.03 20.99
C LYS A 27 -1.39 11.64 20.51
N ARG A 28 -2.10 12.55 19.85
CA ARG A 28 -3.47 12.33 19.45
C ARG A 28 -3.54 11.96 17.96
N ILE A 29 -4.13 10.83 17.68
CA ILE A 29 -4.37 10.34 16.30
C ILE A 29 -5.87 10.33 16.09
N LEU A 30 -6.32 10.98 15.02
CA LEU A 30 -7.73 11.02 14.67
C LEU A 30 -7.89 10.59 13.21
N VAL A 31 -8.49 9.41 13.00
CA VAL A 31 -8.81 8.93 11.66
C VAL A 31 -9.99 9.72 11.13
N LYS A 32 -9.77 10.45 10.05
CA LYS A 32 -10.79 11.28 9.40
C LYS A 32 -11.55 10.53 8.32
N PHE A 33 -10.83 9.74 7.53
CA PHE A 33 -11.41 9.03 6.38
C PHE A 33 -10.81 7.64 6.32
N PHE A 34 -11.63 6.70 5.87
CA PHE A 34 -11.21 5.32 5.68
C PHE A 34 -11.88 4.77 4.42
N ASP A 35 -11.08 4.17 3.55
CA ASP A 35 -11.55 3.51 2.35
C ASP A 35 -10.99 2.10 2.27
N GLU A 36 -11.82 1.19 1.79
CA GLU A 36 -11.46 -0.19 1.50
C GLU A 36 -11.67 -0.44 0.02
N TYR A 37 -10.61 -0.81 -0.69
CA TYR A 37 -10.66 -1.13 -2.12
C TYR A 37 -10.42 -2.61 -2.30
N LYS A 38 -11.39 -3.32 -2.85
CA LYS A 38 -11.25 -4.76 -3.09
C LYS A 38 -10.14 -5.02 -4.11
N LEU A 39 -9.33 -6.02 -3.83
CA LEU A 39 -8.28 -6.43 -4.72
C LEU A 39 -8.87 -7.30 -5.83
N ASP A 40 -8.51 -6.99 -7.09
CA ASP A 40 -8.94 -7.75 -8.25
C ASP A 40 -8.47 -9.21 -8.13
N ALA A 41 -9.37 -10.14 -8.47
CA ALA A 41 -9.10 -11.57 -8.40
C ALA A 41 -7.90 -11.97 -9.28
N ALA A 42 -7.74 -11.37 -10.46
CA ALA A 42 -6.61 -11.66 -11.35
C ALA A 42 -5.28 -11.29 -10.70
N LEU A 43 -5.20 -10.13 -10.06
CA LEU A 43 -3.99 -9.69 -9.38
C LEU A 43 -3.74 -10.53 -8.12
N LYS A 44 -4.79 -10.83 -7.35
CA LYS A 44 -4.71 -11.72 -6.20
C LYS A 44 -4.12 -13.08 -6.58
N ASN A 45 -4.57 -13.65 -7.69
CA ASN A 45 -4.06 -14.92 -8.20
C ASN A 45 -2.59 -14.82 -8.57
N LYS A 46 -2.17 -13.75 -9.23
CA LYS A 46 -0.77 -13.53 -9.58
C LYS A 46 0.12 -13.44 -8.34
N ILE A 47 -0.34 -12.76 -7.30
CA ILE A 47 0.41 -12.67 -6.05
C ILE A 47 0.51 -14.04 -5.39
N ASN A 48 -0.57 -14.80 -5.36
CA ASN A 48 -0.58 -16.15 -4.80
C ASN A 48 0.35 -17.10 -5.56
N GLU A 49 0.44 -16.99 -6.87
CA GLU A 49 1.39 -17.76 -7.68
C GLU A 49 2.83 -17.49 -7.25
N ILE A 50 3.16 -16.25 -6.97
CA ILE A 50 4.50 -15.88 -6.49
C ILE A 50 4.77 -16.46 -5.11
N LYS A 51 3.77 -16.49 -4.22
CA LYS A 51 3.90 -17.11 -2.90
C LYS A 51 4.27 -18.58 -2.97
N THR A 52 3.70 -19.30 -3.94
CA THR A 52 3.89 -20.73 -4.08
C THR A 52 5.07 -21.09 -4.98
N ASN A 53 5.47 -20.19 -5.87
CA ASN A 53 6.50 -20.47 -6.87
C ASN A 53 7.41 -19.24 -7.07
N SER A 54 8.29 -19.01 -6.11
CA SER A 54 9.13 -17.81 -6.02
C SER A 54 10.29 -17.74 -7.04
N ARG A 55 10.32 -18.61 -8.04
CA ARG A 55 11.49 -18.78 -8.91
C ARG A 55 11.61 -17.79 -10.07
N SER A 56 10.58 -17.00 -10.36
CA SER A 56 10.63 -16.06 -11.48
C SER A 56 10.79 -14.63 -11.00
N SER A 57 12.02 -14.13 -11.04
CA SER A 57 12.33 -12.74 -10.67
C SER A 57 11.62 -11.73 -11.57
N ASN A 58 11.37 -12.07 -12.84
CA ASN A 58 10.67 -11.19 -13.77
C ASN A 58 9.20 -11.03 -13.42
N ASN A 59 8.54 -12.12 -13.04
CA ASN A 59 7.14 -12.06 -12.59
C ASN A 59 7.02 -11.29 -11.29
N LEU A 60 7.97 -11.46 -10.37
CA LEU A 60 7.98 -10.72 -9.12
C LEU A 60 8.07 -9.22 -9.38
N LYS A 61 8.97 -8.78 -10.25
CA LYS A 61 9.10 -7.35 -10.60
C LYS A 61 7.83 -6.78 -11.21
N LYS A 62 7.22 -7.51 -12.15
CA LYS A 62 5.98 -7.08 -12.80
C LYS A 62 4.84 -6.95 -11.80
N VAL A 63 4.66 -7.93 -10.94
CA VAL A 63 3.61 -7.90 -9.93
C VAL A 63 3.87 -6.82 -8.90
N ASN A 64 5.12 -6.65 -8.48
CA ASN A 64 5.52 -5.60 -7.56
C ASN A 64 5.17 -4.21 -8.10
N SER A 65 5.49 -3.95 -9.36
CA SER A 65 5.13 -2.69 -10.02
C SER A 65 3.62 -2.54 -10.18
N SER A 66 2.93 -3.58 -10.61
CA SER A 66 1.49 -3.55 -10.82
C SER A 66 0.72 -3.26 -9.54
N ILE A 67 1.06 -3.92 -8.44
CA ILE A 67 0.40 -3.68 -7.16
C ILE A 67 0.71 -2.28 -6.63
N THR A 68 1.94 -1.82 -6.80
CA THR A 68 2.34 -0.48 -6.35
C THR A 68 1.57 0.60 -7.12
N LEU A 69 1.44 0.47 -8.43
CA LEU A 69 0.69 1.41 -9.25
C LEU A 69 -0.80 1.39 -8.92
N LEU A 70 -1.36 0.22 -8.63
CA LEU A 70 -2.75 0.11 -8.19
C LEU A 70 -2.96 0.81 -6.84
N ILE A 71 -2.06 0.61 -5.90
CA ILE A 71 -2.10 1.30 -4.60
C ILE A 71 -2.03 2.82 -4.82
N ALA A 72 -1.12 3.30 -5.66
CA ALA A 72 -1.02 4.72 -5.98
C ALA A 72 -2.33 5.27 -6.53
N LYS A 73 -2.96 4.53 -7.45
CA LYS A 73 -4.26 4.90 -8.02
C LYS A 73 -5.34 5.02 -6.93
N HIS A 74 -5.43 4.05 -6.04
CA HIS A 74 -6.42 4.08 -4.96
C HIS A 74 -6.16 5.20 -3.96
N VAL A 75 -4.89 5.47 -3.63
CA VAL A 75 -4.55 6.62 -2.78
C VAL A 75 -4.98 7.93 -3.45
N GLN A 76 -4.71 8.09 -4.74
CA GLN A 76 -5.13 9.27 -5.48
C GLN A 76 -6.65 9.40 -5.53
N GLN A 77 -7.37 8.29 -5.68
CA GLN A 77 -8.83 8.27 -5.63
C GLN A 77 -9.35 8.74 -4.28
N SER A 78 -8.76 8.26 -3.18
CA SER A 78 -9.16 8.68 -1.83
C SER A 78 -8.87 10.16 -1.59
N ILE A 79 -7.68 10.62 -1.97
CA ILE A 79 -7.31 12.03 -1.83
C ILE A 79 -8.34 12.92 -2.58
N SER A 80 -8.66 12.56 -3.80
CA SER A 80 -9.61 13.31 -4.63
C SER A 80 -11.04 13.24 -4.08
N LYS A 81 -11.47 12.06 -3.64
CA LYS A 81 -12.81 11.82 -3.07
C LYS A 81 -13.10 12.74 -1.90
N TYR A 82 -12.11 13.00 -1.07
CA TYR A 82 -12.26 13.85 0.10
C TYR A 82 -11.85 15.29 -0.15
N LYS A 83 -11.69 15.67 -1.42
CA LYS A 83 -11.34 17.03 -1.85
C LYS A 83 -10.04 17.53 -1.24
N LEU A 84 -9.09 16.63 -1.09
CA LEU A 84 -7.73 16.92 -0.65
C LEU A 84 -6.81 16.99 -1.86
N THR A 85 -5.60 17.49 -1.64
CA THR A 85 -4.52 17.45 -2.62
C THR A 85 -3.31 16.78 -2.00
N TYR A 86 -2.32 16.43 -2.82
CA TYR A 86 -1.09 15.82 -2.30
C TYR A 86 -0.36 16.74 -1.31
N LYS A 87 -0.58 18.05 -1.40
CA LYS A 87 0.02 19.04 -0.49
C LYS A 87 -0.57 18.96 0.92
N ASP A 88 -1.78 18.43 1.06
CA ASP A 88 -2.42 18.23 2.35
C ASP A 88 -1.86 17.04 3.11
N ILE A 89 -1.11 16.17 2.43
CA ILE A 89 -0.59 14.93 2.98
C ILE A 89 0.89 15.11 3.34
N HIS A 90 1.20 14.92 4.61
CA HIS A 90 2.57 15.04 5.11
C HIS A 90 3.42 13.83 4.72
N ALA A 91 2.89 12.64 4.94
CA ALA A 91 3.59 11.39 4.64
C ALA A 91 2.61 10.22 4.53
N VAL A 92 3.10 9.16 3.90
CA VAL A 92 2.38 7.90 3.73
C VAL A 92 3.15 6.80 4.45
N GLY A 93 2.46 6.06 5.30
CA GLY A 93 2.97 4.84 5.90
C GLY A 93 2.50 3.64 5.09
N PHE A 94 3.44 2.83 4.65
CA PHE A 94 3.16 1.66 3.84
C PHE A 94 4.03 0.50 4.31
N THR A 95 3.38 -0.56 4.81
CA THR A 95 4.08 -1.73 5.35
C THR A 95 4.51 -2.72 4.28
N GLY A 96 4.06 -2.54 3.03
CA GLY A 96 4.16 -3.57 2.01
C GLY A 96 3.15 -4.69 2.24
N ILE A 97 3.14 -5.64 1.33
CA ILE A 97 2.29 -6.82 1.42
C ILE A 97 3.19 -8.01 1.73
N THR A 98 2.93 -8.68 2.84
CA THR A 98 3.71 -9.84 3.24
C THR A 98 3.38 -11.02 2.33
N LEU A 99 4.36 -11.49 1.58
CA LEU A 99 4.24 -12.68 0.74
C LEU A 99 4.50 -13.94 1.55
N ASN A 100 5.55 -13.92 2.35
CA ASN A 100 6.02 -15.08 3.06
C ASN A 100 6.59 -14.63 4.40
N HIS A 101 6.09 -15.24 5.46
CA HIS A 101 6.58 -14.99 6.81
C HIS A 101 7.09 -16.32 7.37
N ARG A 102 8.39 -16.42 7.56
CA ARG A 102 9.06 -17.61 8.08
C ARG A 102 9.73 -17.27 9.42
N PRO A 103 8.95 -17.24 10.53
CA PRO A 103 9.52 -16.90 11.84
C PRO A 103 10.59 -17.90 12.30
N ASP A 104 10.49 -19.16 11.88
CA ASP A 104 11.50 -20.20 12.12
C ASP A 104 12.86 -19.84 11.51
N LEU A 105 12.87 -19.13 10.37
CA LEU A 105 14.08 -18.67 9.68
C LEU A 105 14.36 -17.19 9.93
N LYS A 106 13.54 -16.52 10.73
CA LYS A 106 13.61 -15.07 11.00
C LYS A 106 13.60 -14.24 9.71
N THR A 107 12.82 -14.68 8.71
CA THR A 107 12.72 -13.99 7.42
C THR A 107 11.28 -13.67 7.07
N SER A 108 11.11 -12.55 6.36
CA SER A 108 9.83 -12.16 5.78
C SER A 108 10.09 -11.55 4.40
N THR A 109 9.25 -11.89 3.44
CA THR A 109 9.32 -11.35 2.09
C THR A 109 8.11 -10.46 1.85
N PHE A 110 8.35 -9.27 1.32
CA PHE A 110 7.31 -8.26 1.08
C PHE A 110 7.30 -7.88 -0.39
N ILE A 111 6.13 -7.51 -0.90
CA ILE A 111 6.00 -6.77 -2.15
C ILE A 111 5.41 -5.39 -1.88
N GLY A 112 5.62 -4.52 -2.83
CA GLY A 112 5.33 -3.09 -2.74
C GLY A 112 6.64 -2.32 -2.84
N ASP A 113 6.66 -1.32 -3.71
CA ASP A 113 7.83 -0.50 -3.96
C ASP A 113 7.58 0.91 -3.42
N PRO A 114 8.10 1.25 -2.23
CA PRO A 114 7.85 2.56 -1.64
C PRO A 114 8.48 3.70 -2.44
N VAL A 115 9.58 3.46 -3.14
CA VAL A 115 10.22 4.47 -3.98
C VAL A 115 9.32 4.81 -5.17
N LEU A 116 8.80 3.79 -5.86
CA LEU A 116 7.87 4.00 -6.96
C LEU A 116 6.59 4.68 -6.48
N LEU A 117 6.07 4.25 -5.32
CA LEU A 117 4.87 4.85 -4.73
C LEU A 117 5.08 6.33 -4.43
N SER A 118 6.21 6.68 -3.82
CA SER A 118 6.56 8.06 -3.52
C SER A 118 6.64 8.91 -4.78
N LYS A 119 7.26 8.38 -5.82
CA LYS A 119 7.36 9.09 -7.11
C LYS A 119 6.00 9.33 -7.74
N LYS A 120 5.13 8.35 -7.70
CA LYS A 120 3.79 8.46 -8.29
C LYS A 120 2.89 9.41 -7.51
N LEU A 121 2.96 9.39 -6.20
CA LEU A 121 2.13 10.23 -5.33
C LEU A 121 2.71 11.63 -5.16
N LYS A 122 4.01 11.81 -5.36
CA LYS A 122 4.75 13.03 -5.02
C LYS A 122 4.62 13.37 -3.53
N ILE A 123 4.62 12.33 -2.70
CA ILE A 123 4.52 12.41 -1.24
C ILE A 123 5.59 11.47 -0.66
N THR A 124 6.15 11.85 0.47
CA THR A 124 7.08 10.98 1.21
C THR A 124 6.37 9.69 1.66
N VAL A 125 6.99 8.56 1.39
CA VAL A 125 6.49 7.25 1.81
C VAL A 125 7.46 6.59 2.77
#